data_8bdbd56e26a9b3dcb1cd3fe7e5a7eb90
#
_entry.id   8bdbd56e26a9b3dcb1cd3fe7e5a7eb90
#
_cell.length_a   1.000
_cell.length_b   1.000
_cell.length_c   1.000
_cell.angle_alpha   90.00
_cell.angle_beta   90.00
_cell.angle_gamma   90.00
#
_symmetry.space_group_name_H-M   'P 1'
#
loop_
_entity.id
_entity.type
_entity.pdbx_description
1 polymer ?
#
loop_
_entity_poly.entity_id
_entity_poly.type
_entity_poly.pdbx_seq_one_letter_code
_entity_poly.pdbx_strand_id
1 'polypeptide(L)'
;MTSSASPSATAPAPALPRVFLQAGRDRRVVQGHPWVYSNEIRMDPETKALPAGTVATLHRVDGKALGVGTFNPHALIAFRIFDRDSTVRLDEPFFLGRLRRALTLRDRLFEKPFYRLVHAEADGLPGMIADRFGDVVVLQMNTAGMDSLAPTVLAALHELFSPADIVFRNDARARAQEGLADTDMDSDAGESRPVGVEEGGLTFAADLACGQKTGWYYDQRDSRALVAPLARGGRMLDAYCYAGGFGISAACEGASDVVCIDSSQSALDLARKAADANGVGGICTFTKAVAFSELERLGKTGERFRVVVADPPAFVKSRKDLNVGLRGYRKLARLAAALVEPGGFLFVASCSHNVTSEAFSGEVAKGMAATERSGRIVRAGGPGLDHPVHPHLPETAYLKTLLLQVD
;
A
#
# COMPACT_ATOMS: atom_id res chain seq x y z
N MET A 1 28.17 18.45 55.31
CA MET A 1 26.69 18.23 55.34
C MET A 1 26.20 18.27 53.89
N THR A 2 26.19 17.14 53.27
CA THR A 2 25.72 17.00 51.85
C THR A 2 24.27 16.53 51.89
N SER A 3 23.37 17.42 51.51
CA SER A 3 21.94 17.13 51.38
C SER A 3 21.72 16.27 50.16
N SER A 4 21.34 15.01 50.31
CA SER A 4 20.87 14.12 49.26
C SER A 4 19.42 14.49 48.94
N ALA A 5 19.22 15.13 47.79
CA ALA A 5 17.89 15.30 47.23
C ALA A 5 17.38 13.94 46.73
N SER A 6 16.32 13.42 47.33
CA SER A 6 15.59 12.23 46.87
C SER A 6 14.91 12.53 45.52
N PRO A 7 14.88 11.57 44.57
CA PRO A 7 14.17 11.76 43.32
C PRO A 7 12.68 11.91 43.59
N SER A 8 12.10 13.00 43.06
CA SER A 8 10.67 13.28 43.11
C SER A 8 9.89 12.12 42.48
N ALA A 9 9.04 11.51 43.29
CA ALA A 9 8.11 10.48 42.77
C ALA A 9 7.18 11.15 41.75
N THR A 10 7.31 10.76 40.48
CA THR A 10 6.44 11.19 39.38
C THR A 10 5.00 10.74 39.72
N ALA A 11 4.06 11.67 39.74
CA ALA A 11 2.65 11.37 39.98
C ALA A 11 2.18 10.27 38.99
N PRO A 12 1.34 9.32 39.42
CA PRO A 12 0.84 8.28 38.52
C PRO A 12 0.06 8.95 37.37
N ALA A 13 0.38 8.54 36.13
CA ALA A 13 -0.32 9.04 34.96
C ALA A 13 -1.84 8.77 35.08
N PRO A 14 -2.70 9.68 34.60
CA PRO A 14 -4.15 9.51 34.67
C PRO A 14 -4.55 8.18 34.02
N ALA A 15 -5.54 7.51 34.63
CA ALA A 15 -6.07 6.26 34.09
C ALA A 15 -6.70 6.50 32.71
N LEU A 16 -6.42 5.62 31.75
CA LEU A 16 -6.99 5.70 30.42
C LEU A 16 -8.53 5.51 30.44
N PRO A 17 -9.28 6.19 29.59
CA PRO A 17 -10.70 5.90 29.38
C PRO A 17 -10.96 4.44 29.09
N ARG A 18 -12.09 3.91 29.56
CA ARG A 18 -12.49 2.52 29.37
C ARG A 18 -13.61 2.44 28.35
N VAL A 19 -13.40 1.71 27.28
CA VAL A 19 -14.38 1.43 26.23
C VAL A 19 -14.85 -0.03 26.37
N PHE A 20 -16.16 -0.24 26.41
CA PHE A 20 -16.74 -1.57 26.63
C PHE A 20 -17.37 -2.13 25.36
N LEU A 21 -17.11 -3.42 25.10
CA LEU A 21 -17.82 -4.16 24.07
C LEU A 21 -19.26 -4.42 24.49
N GLN A 22 -20.14 -4.62 23.53
CA GLN A 22 -21.45 -5.21 23.74
C GLN A 22 -21.32 -6.69 24.09
N ALA A 23 -22.32 -7.24 24.79
CA ALA A 23 -22.34 -8.64 25.18
C ALA A 23 -22.18 -9.56 23.96
N GLY A 24 -21.27 -10.54 24.06
CA GLY A 24 -21.00 -11.54 23.01
C GLY A 24 -20.25 -11.02 21.79
N ARG A 25 -19.71 -9.77 21.80
CA ARG A 25 -18.95 -9.20 20.69
C ARG A 25 -17.42 -9.30 20.84
N ASP A 26 -16.94 -10.01 21.85
CA ASP A 26 -15.51 -10.15 22.14
C ASP A 26 -14.79 -11.27 21.36
N ARG A 27 -15.52 -12.20 20.73
CA ARG A 27 -14.94 -13.39 20.09
C ARG A 27 -13.83 -13.07 19.10
N ARG A 28 -14.06 -12.15 18.16
CA ARG A 28 -13.06 -11.79 17.13
C ARG A 28 -11.80 -11.18 17.75
N VAL A 29 -11.96 -10.28 18.73
CA VAL A 29 -10.87 -9.64 19.44
C VAL A 29 -10.05 -10.69 20.20
N VAL A 30 -10.69 -11.60 20.92
CA VAL A 30 -10.01 -12.69 21.64
C VAL A 30 -9.22 -13.58 20.69
N GLN A 31 -9.74 -13.83 19.48
CA GLN A 31 -9.07 -14.61 18.44
C GLN A 31 -7.89 -13.88 17.76
N GLY A 32 -7.75 -12.56 17.93
CA GLY A 32 -6.61 -11.82 17.36
C GLY A 32 -6.93 -10.69 16.43
N HIS A 33 -8.21 -10.46 16.15
CA HIS A 33 -8.61 -9.40 15.22
C HIS A 33 -8.31 -8.02 15.84
N PRO A 34 -7.60 -7.12 15.13
CA PRO A 34 -7.17 -5.83 15.70
C PRO A 34 -8.26 -4.75 15.64
N TRP A 35 -9.36 -4.95 14.90
CA TRP A 35 -10.41 -3.97 14.72
C TRP A 35 -11.67 -4.31 15.48
N VAL A 36 -12.30 -3.29 16.07
CA VAL A 36 -13.64 -3.36 16.65
C VAL A 36 -14.54 -2.35 15.94
N TYR A 37 -15.66 -2.84 15.43
CA TYR A 37 -16.60 -1.98 14.73
C TYR A 37 -17.52 -1.23 15.70
N SER A 38 -18.05 -0.09 15.26
CA SER A 38 -18.91 0.78 16.08
C SER A 38 -20.14 0.06 16.65
N ASN A 39 -20.71 -0.88 15.90
CA ASN A 39 -21.84 -1.70 16.35
C ASN A 39 -21.46 -2.83 17.33
N GLU A 40 -20.20 -2.98 17.66
CA GLU A 40 -19.70 -3.95 18.65
C GLU A 40 -19.39 -3.27 20.00
N ILE A 41 -19.41 -1.93 20.04
CA ILE A 41 -19.10 -1.13 21.23
C ILE A 41 -20.39 -0.65 21.90
N ARG A 42 -20.38 -0.62 23.23
CA ARG A 42 -21.45 0.03 24.01
C ARG A 42 -21.28 1.55 23.94
N MET A 43 -22.04 2.16 23.06
CA MET A 43 -22.02 3.61 22.80
C MET A 43 -22.92 4.37 23.76
N ASP A 44 -22.59 4.39 25.07
CA ASP A 44 -23.24 5.25 26.06
C ASP A 44 -22.80 6.73 25.89
N PRO A 45 -23.45 7.70 26.59
CA PRO A 45 -23.12 9.11 26.44
C PRO A 45 -21.66 9.45 26.75
N GLU A 46 -21.04 8.81 27.73
CA GLU A 46 -19.65 9.02 28.13
C GLU A 46 -18.70 8.53 27.04
N THR A 47 -18.92 7.33 26.51
CA THR A 47 -18.15 6.76 25.41
C THR A 47 -18.27 7.62 24.15
N LYS A 48 -19.48 8.09 23.82
CA LYS A 48 -19.69 8.98 22.64
C LYS A 48 -19.04 10.34 22.77
N ALA A 49 -18.85 10.85 24.00
CA ALA A 49 -18.23 12.13 24.26
C ALA A 49 -16.70 12.10 24.16
N LEU A 50 -16.07 10.93 24.04
CA LEU A 50 -14.62 10.83 23.89
C LEU A 50 -14.20 11.43 22.54
N PRO A 51 -13.15 12.26 22.51
CA PRO A 51 -12.60 12.79 21.27
C PRO A 51 -12.14 11.67 20.31
N ALA A 52 -12.25 11.92 19.01
CA ALA A 52 -11.68 11.03 18.00
C ALA A 52 -10.16 10.87 18.22
N GLY A 53 -9.67 9.63 18.15
CA GLY A 53 -8.24 9.32 18.36
C GLY A 53 -7.83 9.14 19.82
N THR A 54 -8.78 9.20 20.78
CA THR A 54 -8.48 8.99 22.20
C THR A 54 -7.81 7.64 22.43
N VAL A 55 -6.66 7.63 23.13
CA VAL A 55 -6.05 6.40 23.65
C VAL A 55 -6.91 5.87 24.80
N ALA A 56 -7.34 4.62 24.70
CA ALA A 56 -8.27 4.01 25.64
C ALA A 56 -7.95 2.51 25.86
N THR A 57 -8.50 1.94 26.91
CA THR A 57 -8.48 0.49 27.14
C THR A 57 -9.80 -0.13 26.73
N LEU A 58 -9.73 -1.26 26.01
CA LEU A 58 -10.90 -2.04 25.60
C LEU A 58 -11.24 -3.10 26.64
N HIS A 59 -12.52 -3.21 26.98
CA HIS A 59 -12.99 -4.14 28.01
C HIS A 59 -14.17 -4.98 27.52
N ARG A 60 -14.28 -6.17 28.06
CA ARG A 60 -15.51 -6.98 28.01
C ARG A 60 -16.58 -6.42 28.97
N VAL A 61 -17.81 -6.88 28.80
CA VAL A 61 -18.94 -6.50 29.69
C VAL A 61 -18.66 -6.82 31.16
N ASP A 62 -17.95 -7.91 31.45
CA ASP A 62 -17.57 -8.33 32.79
C ASP A 62 -16.40 -7.51 33.38
N GLY A 63 -15.91 -6.51 32.67
CA GLY A 63 -14.80 -5.63 33.08
C GLY A 63 -13.41 -6.15 32.75
N LYS A 64 -13.25 -7.37 32.21
CA LYS A 64 -11.95 -7.90 31.83
C LYS A 64 -11.36 -7.09 30.68
N ALA A 65 -10.14 -6.59 30.87
CA ALA A 65 -9.43 -5.87 29.82
C ALA A 65 -9.02 -6.79 28.67
N LEU A 66 -9.07 -6.27 27.44
CA LEU A 66 -8.71 -6.96 26.20
C LEU A 66 -7.50 -6.33 25.51
N GLY A 67 -7.09 -5.14 25.92
CA GLY A 67 -5.94 -4.44 25.38
C GLY A 67 -6.06 -2.92 25.42
N VAL A 68 -5.05 -2.25 24.90
CA VAL A 68 -4.98 -0.80 24.71
C VAL A 68 -4.96 -0.46 23.23
N GLY A 69 -5.52 0.69 22.88
CA GLY A 69 -5.58 1.16 21.50
C GLY A 69 -6.17 2.54 21.39
N THR A 70 -6.61 2.90 20.19
CA THR A 70 -7.23 4.19 19.91
C THR A 70 -8.70 4.03 19.56
N PHE A 71 -9.50 4.97 20.04
CA PHE A 71 -10.95 4.99 19.88
C PHE A 71 -11.41 6.22 19.08
N ASN A 72 -12.33 6.00 18.13
CA ASN A 72 -12.99 7.05 17.36
C ASN A 72 -14.50 6.76 17.34
N PRO A 73 -15.34 7.53 18.06
CA PRO A 73 -16.77 7.28 18.13
C PRO A 73 -17.52 7.49 16.80
N HIS A 74 -16.90 8.15 15.83
CA HIS A 74 -17.51 8.53 14.55
C HIS A 74 -17.13 7.58 13.40
N ALA A 75 -16.08 6.77 13.59
CA ALA A 75 -15.61 5.84 12.57
C ALA A 75 -16.35 4.50 12.57
N LEU A 76 -16.45 3.86 11.40
CA LEU A 76 -16.98 2.50 11.28
C LEU A 76 -16.12 1.50 12.08
N ILE A 77 -14.78 1.58 11.96
CA ILE A 77 -13.82 0.84 12.78
C ILE A 77 -13.53 1.74 13.98
N ALA A 78 -14.34 1.60 15.03
CA ALA A 78 -14.35 2.54 16.14
C ALA A 78 -13.19 2.33 17.13
N PHE A 79 -12.64 1.11 17.24
CA PHE A 79 -11.47 0.85 18.08
C PHE A 79 -10.41 0.06 17.33
N ARG A 80 -9.15 0.49 17.42
CA ARG A 80 -8.00 -0.20 16.85
C ARG A 80 -7.05 -0.59 17.97
N ILE A 81 -6.79 -1.88 18.12
CA ILE A 81 -5.95 -2.42 19.20
C ILE A 81 -4.48 -2.32 18.78
N PHE A 82 -3.67 -1.70 19.63
CA PHE A 82 -2.21 -1.61 19.47
C PHE A 82 -1.49 -2.72 20.25
N ASP A 83 -1.98 -3.01 21.46
CA ASP A 83 -1.45 -4.11 22.25
C ASP A 83 -2.57 -4.80 23.07
N ARG A 84 -2.41 -6.09 23.31
CA ARG A 84 -3.36 -6.90 24.10
C ARG A 84 -3.16 -6.73 25.61
N ASP A 85 -2.00 -6.29 26.01
CA ASP A 85 -1.75 -5.88 27.38
C ASP A 85 -2.27 -4.44 27.56
N SER A 86 -3.34 -4.31 28.35
CA SER A 86 -3.97 -3.02 28.63
C SER A 86 -3.12 -2.10 29.53
N THR A 87 -2.02 -2.59 30.09
CA THR A 87 -1.08 -1.81 30.92
C THR A 87 -0.01 -1.11 30.09
N VAL A 88 0.15 -1.52 28.82
CA VAL A 88 1.11 -0.91 27.89
C VAL A 88 0.74 0.54 27.64
N ARG A 89 1.74 1.41 27.65
CA ARG A 89 1.59 2.84 27.26
C ARG A 89 1.96 2.98 25.79
N LEU A 90 1.17 3.78 25.07
CA LEU A 90 1.46 4.14 23.67
C LEU A 90 2.38 5.37 23.66
N ASP A 91 3.59 5.19 24.17
CA ASP A 91 4.65 6.19 24.32
C ASP A 91 5.79 5.92 23.31
N GLU A 92 6.82 6.76 23.36
CA GLU A 92 7.98 6.66 22.46
C GLU A 92 8.68 5.29 22.53
N PRO A 93 8.98 4.69 23.71
CA PRO A 93 9.54 3.35 23.78
C PRO A 93 8.69 2.27 23.11
N PHE A 94 7.35 2.37 23.21
CA PHE A 94 6.45 1.46 22.51
C PHE A 94 6.59 1.57 21.00
N PHE A 95 6.52 2.79 20.45
CA PHE A 95 6.65 3.01 19.01
C PHE A 95 8.03 2.63 18.50
N LEU A 96 9.09 3.00 19.22
CA LEU A 96 10.46 2.60 18.91
C LEU A 96 10.60 1.07 18.83
N GLY A 97 10.02 0.35 19.79
CA GLY A 97 10.02 -1.11 19.80
C GLY A 97 9.30 -1.71 18.59
N ARG A 98 8.15 -1.14 18.17
CA ARG A 98 7.40 -1.59 16.99
C ARG A 98 8.16 -1.28 15.70
N LEU A 99 8.66 -0.06 15.55
CA LEU A 99 9.43 0.38 14.39
C LEU A 99 10.73 -0.43 14.23
N ARG A 100 11.44 -0.72 15.34
CA ARG A 100 12.64 -1.55 15.31
C ARG A 100 12.36 -2.99 14.84
N ARG A 101 11.23 -3.57 15.24
CA ARG A 101 10.81 -4.89 14.73
C ARG A 101 10.50 -4.86 13.23
N ALA A 102 9.79 -3.83 12.78
CA ALA A 102 9.50 -3.64 11.36
C ALA A 102 10.78 -3.46 10.55
N LEU A 103 11.71 -2.61 11.02
CA LEU A 103 13.01 -2.38 10.39
C LEU A 103 13.84 -3.68 10.34
N THR A 104 13.92 -4.42 11.45
CA THR A 104 14.67 -5.70 11.51
C THR A 104 14.16 -6.72 10.48
N LEU A 105 12.85 -6.76 10.22
CA LEU A 105 12.30 -7.60 9.18
C LEU A 105 12.77 -7.14 7.80
N ARG A 106 12.68 -5.83 7.51
CA ARG A 106 13.07 -5.27 6.21
C ARG A 106 14.56 -5.42 5.93
N ASP A 107 15.41 -5.21 6.93
CA ASP A 107 16.86 -5.37 6.80
C ASP A 107 17.29 -6.83 6.54
N ARG A 108 16.43 -7.82 6.88
CA ARG A 108 16.65 -9.23 6.50
C ARG A 108 16.21 -9.55 5.09
N LEU A 109 15.29 -8.77 4.53
CA LEU A 109 14.67 -9.01 3.23
C LEU A 109 15.29 -8.18 2.12
N PHE A 110 15.87 -7.04 2.44
CA PHE A 110 16.34 -6.04 1.47
C PHE A 110 17.72 -5.52 1.83
N GLU A 111 18.61 -5.46 0.85
CA GLU A 111 19.97 -4.98 1.02
C GLU A 111 20.05 -3.44 1.13
N LYS A 112 19.10 -2.74 0.49
CA LYS A 112 19.07 -1.28 0.42
C LYS A 112 17.79 -0.73 1.05
N PRO A 113 17.82 0.49 1.62
CA PRO A 113 16.70 1.06 2.36
C PRO A 113 15.63 1.68 1.44
N PHE A 114 15.11 0.90 0.50
CA PHE A 114 14.03 1.26 -0.41
C PHE A 114 12.91 0.23 -0.27
N TYR A 115 11.97 0.47 0.66
CA TYR A 115 10.89 -0.47 0.98
C TYR A 115 9.78 0.20 1.78
N ARG A 116 8.63 -0.45 1.87
CA ARG A 116 7.61 -0.13 2.87
C ARG A 116 8.11 -0.57 4.24
N LEU A 117 8.46 0.41 5.08
CA LEU A 117 8.93 0.17 6.45
C LEU A 117 7.79 -0.28 7.36
N VAL A 118 6.61 0.33 7.25
CA VAL A 118 5.43 0.01 8.07
C VAL A 118 4.21 -0.19 7.18
N HIS A 119 3.56 -1.35 7.35
CA HIS A 119 2.30 -1.70 6.70
C HIS A 119 1.18 -1.87 7.73
N ALA A 120 0.83 -0.77 8.37
CA ALA A 120 -0.29 -0.59 9.30
C ALA A 120 -0.44 -1.73 10.34
N GLU A 121 -1.60 -2.35 10.42
CA GLU A 121 -1.95 -3.38 11.38
C GLU A 121 -1.03 -4.60 11.32
N ALA A 122 -0.48 -4.91 10.15
CA ALA A 122 0.41 -6.07 9.98
C ALA A 122 1.77 -5.88 10.69
N ASP A 123 2.21 -4.64 10.87
CA ASP A 123 3.39 -4.29 11.67
C ASP A 123 3.02 -3.86 13.11
N GLY A 124 1.74 -3.97 13.49
CA GLY A 124 1.24 -3.60 14.81
C GLY A 124 1.19 -2.10 15.06
N LEU A 125 1.08 -1.29 14.00
CA LEU A 125 0.95 0.16 14.00
C LEU A 125 -0.30 0.59 13.22
N PRO A 126 -1.51 0.34 13.76
CA PRO A 126 -2.77 0.54 13.06
C PRO A 126 -2.91 1.92 12.43
N GLY A 127 -3.21 1.94 11.13
CA GLY A 127 -3.42 3.18 10.38
C GLY A 127 -2.15 3.92 9.96
N MET A 128 -0.96 3.42 10.26
CA MET A 128 0.31 4.01 9.82
C MET A 128 0.83 3.32 8.55
N ILE A 129 1.18 4.11 7.56
CA ILE A 129 2.02 3.67 6.44
C ILE A 129 3.32 4.47 6.51
N ALA A 130 4.45 3.78 6.34
CA ALA A 130 5.74 4.42 6.22
C ALA A 130 6.52 3.78 5.06
N ASP A 131 6.91 4.58 4.08
CA ASP A 131 7.75 4.14 2.97
C ASP A 131 9.13 4.82 3.08
N ARG A 132 10.18 4.02 2.99
CA ARG A 132 11.56 4.46 3.09
C ARG A 132 12.20 4.59 1.71
N PHE A 133 12.81 5.74 1.47
CA PHE A 133 13.51 6.11 0.24
C PHE A 133 14.94 6.54 0.61
N GLY A 134 15.81 5.58 0.91
CA GLY A 134 17.13 5.89 1.46
C GLY A 134 17.01 6.51 2.86
N ASP A 135 17.40 7.78 2.97
CA ASP A 135 17.33 8.57 4.21
C ASP A 135 16.05 9.41 4.32
N VAL A 136 15.14 9.34 3.35
CA VAL A 136 13.84 10.01 3.39
C VAL A 136 12.75 9.01 3.75
N VAL A 137 11.79 9.42 4.59
CA VAL A 137 10.63 8.62 4.94
C VAL A 137 9.36 9.36 4.54
N VAL A 138 8.47 8.67 3.83
CA VAL A 138 7.12 9.17 3.54
C VAL A 138 6.15 8.52 4.51
N LEU A 139 5.37 9.35 5.22
CA LEU A 139 4.40 8.91 6.24
C LEU A 139 2.97 9.20 5.81
N GLN A 140 2.08 8.26 6.11
CA GLN A 140 0.63 8.45 6.08
C GLN A 140 0.05 8.08 7.44
N MET A 141 -0.62 9.02 8.09
CA MET A 141 -1.34 8.85 9.36
C MET A 141 -2.84 8.75 9.05
N ASN A 142 -3.31 7.54 8.71
CA ASN A 142 -4.63 7.31 8.11
C ASN A 142 -5.77 7.21 9.11
N THR A 143 -5.50 7.28 10.42
CA THR A 143 -6.52 7.19 11.49
C THR A 143 -6.37 8.32 12.47
N ALA A 144 -7.49 8.75 13.08
CA ALA A 144 -7.47 9.81 14.09
C ALA A 144 -6.54 9.48 15.26
N GLY A 145 -6.46 8.20 15.64
CA GLY A 145 -5.55 7.76 16.70
C GLY A 145 -4.08 7.87 16.31
N MET A 146 -3.72 7.46 15.10
CA MET A 146 -2.34 7.55 14.64
C MET A 146 -1.93 9.01 14.40
N ASP A 147 -2.86 9.83 13.88
CA ASP A 147 -2.65 11.26 13.67
C ASP A 147 -2.36 11.99 15.01
N SER A 148 -3.13 11.70 16.07
CA SER A 148 -2.91 12.26 17.40
C SER A 148 -1.59 11.80 18.05
N LEU A 149 -1.07 10.64 17.68
CA LEU A 149 0.19 10.07 18.17
C LEU A 149 1.40 10.41 17.27
N ALA A 150 1.20 11.20 16.21
CA ALA A 150 2.25 11.55 15.26
C ALA A 150 3.52 12.15 15.93
N PRO A 151 3.45 13.07 16.90
CA PRO A 151 4.66 13.59 17.57
C PRO A 151 5.49 12.49 18.25
N THR A 152 4.83 11.52 18.90
CA THR A 152 5.49 10.40 19.58
C THR A 152 6.11 9.43 18.56
N VAL A 153 5.43 9.18 17.43
CA VAL A 153 5.97 8.36 16.33
C VAL A 153 7.19 9.02 15.71
N LEU A 154 7.14 10.33 15.47
CA LEU A 154 8.26 11.09 14.92
C LEU A 154 9.51 11.02 15.84
N ALA A 155 9.34 11.20 17.14
CA ALA A 155 10.43 11.05 18.10
C ALA A 155 11.07 9.66 18.01
N ALA A 156 10.24 8.61 17.98
CA ALA A 156 10.72 7.23 17.84
C ALA A 156 11.43 6.96 16.49
N LEU A 157 10.98 7.56 15.38
CA LEU A 157 11.65 7.45 14.07
C LEU A 157 13.00 8.15 14.08
N HIS A 158 13.10 9.34 14.68
CA HIS A 158 14.37 10.05 14.82
C HIS A 158 15.35 9.28 15.70
N GLU A 159 14.91 8.68 16.79
CA GLU A 159 15.77 7.82 17.61
C GLU A 159 16.24 6.57 16.85
N LEU A 160 15.37 5.99 15.99
CA LEU A 160 15.66 4.73 15.31
C LEU A 160 16.80 4.86 14.28
N PHE A 161 16.77 5.87 13.40
CA PHE A 161 17.76 6.03 12.32
C PHE A 161 17.93 7.47 11.80
N SER A 162 17.41 8.48 12.50
CA SER A 162 17.58 9.90 12.21
C SER A 162 17.40 10.24 10.72
N PRO A 163 16.22 10.06 10.15
CA PRO A 163 16.00 10.30 8.72
C PRO A 163 16.38 11.75 8.38
N ALA A 164 16.96 11.97 7.19
CA ALA A 164 17.30 13.29 6.70
C ALA A 164 16.06 14.15 6.48
N ASP A 165 14.93 13.49 6.16
CA ASP A 165 13.67 14.17 5.96
C ASP A 165 12.47 13.22 6.14
N ILE A 166 11.32 13.79 6.56
CA ILE A 166 10.05 13.09 6.71
C ILE A 166 8.97 13.88 5.97
N VAL A 167 8.41 13.24 4.94
CA VAL A 167 7.34 13.81 4.10
C VAL A 167 5.99 13.23 4.54
N PHE A 168 5.03 14.08 4.86
CA PHE A 168 3.66 13.65 5.14
C PHE A 168 2.81 13.61 3.87
N ARG A 169 2.11 12.49 3.64
CA ARG A 169 1.15 12.31 2.55
C ARG A 169 -0.23 11.97 3.13
N ASN A 170 -0.87 13.00 3.67
CA ASN A 170 -2.16 12.91 4.37
C ASN A 170 -3.37 13.12 3.45
N ASP A 171 -3.23 12.87 2.15
CA ASP A 171 -4.23 12.95 1.08
C ASP A 171 -5.08 11.66 0.90
N ALA A 172 -4.88 10.67 1.78
CA ALA A 172 -5.58 9.39 1.68
C ALA A 172 -7.08 9.51 2.03
N ARG A 173 -7.96 8.96 1.18
CA ARG A 173 -9.41 8.93 1.43
C ARG A 173 -9.82 8.30 2.76
N ALA A 174 -8.98 7.42 3.33
CA ALA A 174 -9.20 6.82 4.63
C ALA A 174 -9.31 7.87 5.74
N ARG A 175 -8.59 8.98 5.64
CA ARG A 175 -8.61 10.09 6.61
C ARG A 175 -9.99 10.74 6.72
N ALA A 176 -10.67 10.96 5.59
CA ALA A 176 -12.03 11.51 5.58
C ALA A 176 -13.03 10.60 6.32
N GLN A 177 -12.85 9.26 6.27
CA GLN A 177 -13.68 8.31 7.01
C GLN A 177 -13.42 8.31 8.52
N GLU A 178 -12.29 8.83 8.94
CA GLU A 178 -11.90 9.03 10.34
C GLU A 178 -12.28 10.42 10.88
N GLY A 179 -12.85 11.28 10.02
CA GLY A 179 -13.21 12.66 10.36
C GLY A 179 -12.01 13.62 10.38
N LEU A 180 -10.89 13.21 9.80
CA LEU A 180 -9.70 14.05 9.65
C LEU A 180 -9.85 14.91 8.39
N ALA A 181 -9.49 16.20 8.52
CA ALA A 181 -9.38 17.06 7.35
C ALA A 181 -8.21 16.61 6.45
N ASP A 182 -8.32 16.91 5.16
CA ASP A 182 -7.16 16.88 4.27
C ASP A 182 -6.23 18.03 4.71
N THR A 183 -5.35 17.74 5.64
CA THR A 183 -4.35 18.71 6.08
C THR A 183 -3.03 18.29 5.43
N ASP A 184 -2.61 19.08 4.46
CA ASP A 184 -1.19 19.18 4.13
C ASP A 184 -0.50 19.73 5.38
N MET A 185 0.14 18.86 6.17
CA MET A 185 0.93 19.31 7.33
C MET A 185 2.22 20.03 6.89
N ASP A 186 2.56 19.96 5.60
CA ASP A 186 3.60 20.77 4.97
C ASP A 186 2.99 21.68 3.91
N SER A 187 3.10 22.98 4.12
CA SER A 187 2.75 24.04 3.17
C SER A 187 3.58 23.98 1.85
N ASP A 188 4.49 23.03 1.71
CA ASP A 188 5.32 22.78 0.52
C ASP A 188 4.69 21.76 -0.47
N ALA A 189 3.43 21.39 -0.31
CA ALA A 189 2.68 20.50 -1.21
C ALA A 189 2.43 21.08 -2.62
N GLY A 190 3.33 21.89 -3.14
CA GLY A 190 3.24 22.51 -4.49
C GLY A 190 4.44 22.27 -5.40
N GLU A 191 5.60 21.90 -4.90
CA GLU A 191 6.79 21.68 -5.70
C GLU A 191 7.11 20.18 -5.83
N SER A 192 7.34 19.75 -7.08
CA SER A 192 7.79 18.39 -7.39
C SER A 192 9.11 18.10 -6.66
N ARG A 193 9.13 16.98 -5.94
CA ARG A 193 10.28 16.56 -5.13
C ARG A 193 10.76 15.17 -5.55
N PRO A 194 11.44 15.04 -6.68
CA PRO A 194 11.92 13.76 -7.16
C PRO A 194 13.08 13.25 -6.30
N VAL A 195 13.03 11.99 -5.93
CA VAL A 195 14.12 11.25 -5.28
C VAL A 195 14.48 10.02 -6.10
N GLY A 196 15.72 9.57 -5.99
CA GLY A 196 16.16 8.31 -6.57
C GLY A 196 15.56 7.12 -5.79
N VAL A 197 15.17 6.08 -6.51
CA VAL A 197 14.73 4.79 -5.95
C VAL A 197 15.61 3.71 -6.53
N GLU A 198 16.21 2.91 -5.67
CA GLU A 198 17.00 1.77 -6.12
C GLU A 198 16.22 0.46 -5.90
N GLU A 199 16.04 -0.30 -6.98
CA GLU A 199 15.33 -1.59 -6.93
C GLU A 199 15.93 -2.55 -7.96
N GLY A 200 16.31 -3.77 -7.50
CA GLY A 200 16.87 -4.79 -8.39
C GLY A 200 18.15 -4.38 -9.12
N GLY A 201 18.97 -3.50 -8.53
CA GLY A 201 20.17 -2.95 -9.16
C GLY A 201 19.90 -1.82 -10.18
N LEU A 202 18.65 -1.42 -10.36
CA LEU A 202 18.22 -0.36 -11.26
C LEU A 202 17.90 0.92 -10.49
N THR A 203 18.01 2.06 -11.18
CA THR A 203 17.67 3.38 -10.63
C THR A 203 16.38 3.90 -11.26
N PHE A 204 15.41 4.23 -10.41
CA PHE A 204 14.16 4.87 -10.78
C PHE A 204 14.06 6.25 -10.14
N ALA A 205 13.00 6.99 -10.47
CA ALA A 205 12.68 8.26 -9.85
C ALA A 205 11.25 8.22 -9.30
N ALA A 206 11.08 8.70 -8.07
CA ALA A 206 9.79 8.89 -7.42
C ALA A 206 9.61 10.36 -7.07
N ASP A 207 8.41 10.90 -7.24
CA ASP A 207 8.05 12.22 -6.74
C ASP A 207 7.28 12.07 -5.44
N LEU A 208 7.91 12.42 -4.32
CA LEU A 208 7.36 12.22 -2.99
C LEU A 208 6.26 13.23 -2.64
N ALA A 209 6.26 14.42 -3.26
CA ALA A 209 5.27 15.46 -3.02
C ALA A 209 4.05 15.33 -3.95
N CYS A 210 4.26 15.21 -5.27
CA CYS A 210 3.21 15.23 -6.28
C CYS A 210 2.92 13.85 -6.90
N GLY A 211 3.71 12.82 -6.59
CA GLY A 211 3.54 11.47 -7.13
C GLY A 211 2.29 10.76 -6.61
N GLN A 212 1.91 9.67 -7.26
CA GLN A 212 0.81 8.82 -6.80
C GLN A 212 1.20 8.07 -5.53
N LYS A 213 0.24 7.85 -4.62
CA LYS A 213 0.47 7.24 -3.29
C LYS A 213 1.61 7.96 -2.56
N THR A 214 2.67 7.22 -2.19
CA THR A 214 3.88 7.71 -1.53
C THR A 214 5.04 8.00 -2.49
N GLY A 215 4.80 7.89 -3.81
CA GLY A 215 5.79 8.15 -4.87
C GLY A 215 6.27 6.91 -5.62
N TRP A 216 6.24 5.73 -5.02
CA TRP A 216 6.63 4.46 -5.63
C TRP A 216 5.72 3.31 -5.20
N TYR A 217 5.64 2.25 -6.03
CA TYR A 217 4.82 1.05 -5.79
C TYR A 217 5.70 -0.13 -5.38
N TYR A 218 6.17 -0.14 -4.14
CA TYR A 218 6.97 -1.24 -3.58
C TYR A 218 6.24 -2.58 -3.60
N ASP A 219 4.90 -2.55 -3.52
CA ASP A 219 4.04 -3.74 -3.57
C ASP A 219 4.19 -4.56 -4.87
N GLN A 220 4.65 -3.95 -5.97
CA GLN A 220 4.88 -4.60 -7.26
C GLN A 220 6.33 -5.06 -7.51
N ARG A 221 7.23 -4.90 -6.56
CA ARG A 221 8.66 -5.27 -6.69
C ARG A 221 8.85 -6.70 -7.18
N ASP A 222 8.23 -7.67 -6.49
CA ASP A 222 8.35 -9.09 -6.82
C ASP A 222 7.71 -9.41 -8.18
N SER A 223 6.64 -8.69 -8.54
CA SER A 223 6.01 -8.79 -9.85
C SER A 223 6.92 -8.28 -10.96
N ARG A 224 7.60 -7.15 -10.76
CA ARG A 224 8.58 -6.61 -11.73
C ARG A 224 9.73 -7.58 -11.95
N ALA A 225 10.33 -8.08 -10.86
CA ALA A 225 11.42 -9.06 -10.94
C ALA A 225 11.02 -10.37 -11.63
N LEU A 226 9.75 -10.81 -11.45
CA LEU A 226 9.22 -12.00 -12.10
C LEU A 226 8.98 -11.78 -13.60
N VAL A 227 8.43 -10.64 -13.98
CA VAL A 227 7.92 -10.37 -15.34
C VAL A 227 9.02 -9.90 -16.29
N ALA A 228 9.97 -9.10 -15.82
CA ALA A 228 10.98 -8.45 -16.65
C ALA A 228 11.82 -9.46 -17.49
N PRO A 229 12.32 -10.58 -16.94
CA PRO A 229 13.10 -11.55 -17.72
C PRO A 229 12.33 -12.24 -18.85
N LEU A 230 10.98 -12.30 -18.75
CA LEU A 230 10.12 -12.92 -19.76
C LEU A 230 10.08 -12.14 -21.09
N ALA A 231 10.44 -10.85 -21.03
CA ALA A 231 10.47 -9.98 -22.21
C ALA A 231 11.77 -10.08 -23.02
N ARG A 232 12.79 -10.81 -22.54
CA ARG A 232 14.12 -10.88 -23.18
C ARG A 232 14.04 -11.28 -24.65
N GLY A 233 14.62 -10.45 -25.52
CA GLY A 233 14.64 -10.62 -26.97
C GLY A 233 13.30 -10.41 -27.66
N GLY A 234 12.24 -9.99 -26.93
CA GLY A 234 10.91 -9.69 -27.47
C GLY A 234 10.45 -8.30 -27.12
N ARG A 235 9.30 -7.92 -27.64
CA ARG A 235 8.64 -6.63 -27.36
C ARG A 235 7.81 -6.70 -26.09
N MET A 236 7.79 -5.60 -25.33
CA MET A 236 6.95 -5.46 -24.13
C MET A 236 6.02 -4.26 -24.22
N LEU A 237 4.79 -4.43 -23.73
CA LEU A 237 3.84 -3.37 -23.48
C LEU A 237 3.59 -3.24 -21.98
N ASP A 238 3.84 -2.05 -21.42
CA ASP A 238 3.56 -1.68 -20.03
C ASP A 238 2.41 -0.67 -20.00
N ALA A 239 1.19 -1.15 -19.79
CA ALA A 239 0.00 -0.31 -19.70
C ALA A 239 -0.28 0.08 -18.25
N TYR A 240 -0.53 1.37 -18.01
CA TYR A 240 -0.54 2.03 -16.69
C TYR A 240 0.86 2.04 -16.05
N CYS A 241 1.87 2.35 -16.86
CA CYS A 241 3.28 2.18 -16.49
C CYS A 241 3.74 3.08 -15.33
N TYR A 242 3.00 4.14 -14.99
CA TYR A 242 3.42 5.14 -14.00
C TYR A 242 4.85 5.63 -14.31
N ALA A 243 5.80 5.48 -13.36
CA ALA A 243 7.21 5.83 -13.52
C ALA A 243 8.04 4.71 -14.20
N GLY A 244 7.41 3.80 -14.96
CA GLY A 244 8.07 2.85 -15.84
C GLY A 244 8.64 1.60 -15.17
N GLY A 245 8.18 1.26 -13.97
CA GLY A 245 8.80 0.19 -13.19
C GLY A 245 8.89 -1.15 -13.92
N PHE A 246 7.83 -1.63 -14.57
CA PHE A 246 7.85 -2.89 -15.33
C PHE A 246 8.60 -2.74 -16.65
N GLY A 247 8.29 -1.69 -17.43
CA GLY A 247 8.87 -1.50 -18.76
C GLY A 247 10.38 -1.32 -18.72
N ILE A 248 10.89 -0.49 -17.84
CA ILE A 248 12.33 -0.21 -17.72
C ILE A 248 13.06 -1.45 -17.19
N SER A 249 12.50 -2.17 -16.20
CA SER A 249 13.08 -3.43 -15.75
C SER A 249 13.21 -4.45 -16.89
N ALA A 250 12.18 -4.55 -17.74
CA ALA A 250 12.23 -5.44 -18.90
C ALA A 250 13.24 -4.97 -19.97
N ALA A 251 13.36 -3.68 -20.20
CA ALA A 251 14.38 -3.14 -21.10
C ALA A 251 15.80 -3.50 -20.63
N CYS A 252 16.08 -3.36 -19.33
CA CYS A 252 17.37 -3.73 -18.74
C CYS A 252 17.62 -5.25 -18.76
N GLU A 253 16.57 -6.08 -18.72
CA GLU A 253 16.64 -7.53 -18.89
C GLU A 253 16.76 -7.99 -20.35
N GLY A 254 16.82 -7.04 -21.31
CA GLY A 254 17.09 -7.31 -22.71
C GLY A 254 15.84 -7.47 -23.59
N ALA A 255 14.74 -6.80 -23.26
CA ALA A 255 13.64 -6.60 -24.19
C ALA A 255 14.15 -5.84 -25.43
N SER A 256 13.64 -6.18 -26.62
CA SER A 256 14.06 -5.54 -27.89
C SER A 256 13.40 -4.17 -28.13
N ASP A 257 12.20 -3.97 -27.60
CA ASP A 257 11.40 -2.76 -27.70
C ASP A 257 10.38 -2.72 -26.56
N VAL A 258 10.23 -1.57 -25.92
CA VAL A 258 9.32 -1.39 -24.79
C VAL A 258 8.42 -0.20 -25.05
N VAL A 259 7.11 -0.42 -24.98
CA VAL A 259 6.09 0.62 -25.07
C VAL A 259 5.46 0.84 -23.70
N CYS A 260 5.64 2.01 -23.14
CA CYS A 260 5.09 2.46 -21.86
C CYS A 260 3.92 3.40 -22.09
N ILE A 261 2.74 3.11 -21.51
CA ILE A 261 1.53 3.90 -21.64
C ILE A 261 1.06 4.37 -20.27
N ASP A 262 0.87 5.68 -20.11
CA ASP A 262 0.19 6.27 -18.95
C ASP A 262 -0.59 7.53 -19.37
N SER A 263 -1.57 7.91 -18.59
CA SER A 263 -2.33 9.15 -18.78
C SER A 263 -1.65 10.38 -18.17
N SER A 264 -0.72 10.19 -17.23
CA SER A 264 0.02 11.22 -16.53
C SER A 264 1.33 11.58 -17.26
N GLN A 265 1.46 12.83 -17.70
CA GLN A 265 2.70 13.31 -18.31
C GLN A 265 3.85 13.31 -17.31
N SER A 266 3.61 13.75 -16.07
CA SER A 266 4.63 13.77 -15.01
C SER A 266 5.17 12.37 -14.69
N ALA A 267 4.32 11.35 -14.68
CA ALA A 267 4.73 9.95 -14.50
C ALA A 267 5.63 9.48 -15.67
N LEU A 268 5.26 9.80 -16.91
CA LEU A 268 6.06 9.46 -18.10
C LEU A 268 7.41 10.22 -18.12
N ASP A 269 7.47 11.43 -17.58
CA ASP A 269 8.73 12.18 -17.47
C ASP A 269 9.67 11.54 -16.43
N LEU A 270 9.13 11.01 -15.33
CA LEU A 270 9.91 10.18 -14.39
C LEU A 270 10.39 8.88 -15.05
N ALA A 271 9.53 8.23 -15.84
CA ALA A 271 9.88 7.00 -16.56
C ALA A 271 11.00 7.26 -17.60
N ARG A 272 10.96 8.37 -18.34
CA ARG A 272 12.07 8.73 -19.26
C ARG A 272 13.38 8.94 -18.51
N LYS A 273 13.36 9.71 -17.42
CA LYS A 273 14.56 9.90 -16.58
C LYS A 273 15.13 8.58 -16.08
N ALA A 274 14.28 7.66 -15.67
CA ALA A 274 14.70 6.33 -15.22
C ALA A 274 15.27 5.49 -16.38
N ALA A 275 14.68 5.53 -17.59
CA ALA A 275 15.19 4.84 -18.76
C ALA A 275 16.58 5.37 -19.17
N ASP A 276 16.77 6.69 -19.14
CA ASP A 276 18.06 7.32 -19.43
C ASP A 276 19.12 6.98 -18.38
N ALA A 277 18.75 7.00 -17.09
CA ALA A 277 19.65 6.67 -15.99
C ALA A 277 20.15 5.20 -16.05
N ASN A 278 19.33 4.28 -16.61
CA ASN A 278 19.70 2.88 -16.80
C ASN A 278 20.24 2.57 -18.22
N GLY A 279 20.42 3.58 -19.07
CA GLY A 279 21.01 3.43 -20.41
C GLY A 279 20.10 2.73 -21.43
N VAL A 280 18.80 2.66 -21.20
CA VAL A 280 17.82 1.95 -22.06
C VAL A 280 16.81 2.88 -22.76
N GLY A 281 17.04 4.21 -22.71
CA GLY A 281 16.14 5.20 -23.32
C GLY A 281 15.89 4.98 -24.81
N GLY A 282 16.89 4.45 -25.54
CA GLY A 282 16.80 4.23 -26.99
C GLY A 282 15.85 3.12 -27.43
N ILE A 283 15.43 2.22 -26.51
CA ILE A 283 14.49 1.13 -26.81
C ILE A 283 13.13 1.32 -26.12
N CYS A 284 12.94 2.41 -25.39
CA CYS A 284 11.70 2.71 -24.66
C CYS A 284 10.92 3.82 -25.35
N THR A 285 9.65 3.56 -25.65
CA THR A 285 8.70 4.54 -26.16
C THR A 285 7.68 4.87 -25.07
N PHE A 286 7.43 6.17 -24.85
CA PHE A 286 6.53 6.66 -23.80
C PHE A 286 5.33 7.38 -24.43
N THR A 287 4.14 6.81 -24.26
CA THR A 287 2.89 7.29 -24.88
C THR A 287 1.93 7.82 -23.81
N LYS A 288 1.60 9.11 -23.88
CA LYS A 288 0.54 9.69 -23.07
C LYS A 288 -0.81 9.35 -23.64
N ALA A 289 -1.53 8.42 -23.05
CA ALA A 289 -2.84 8.01 -23.51
C ALA A 289 -3.69 7.40 -22.39
N VAL A 290 -5.02 7.36 -22.62
CA VAL A 290 -5.92 6.53 -21.82
C VAL A 290 -5.71 5.07 -22.22
N ALA A 291 -5.27 4.23 -21.28
CA ALA A 291 -4.84 2.87 -21.58
C ALA A 291 -5.89 2.04 -22.36
N PHE A 292 -7.18 2.08 -22.00
CA PHE A 292 -8.22 1.36 -22.75
C PHE A 292 -8.26 1.76 -24.23
N SER A 293 -8.21 3.04 -24.53
CA SER A 293 -8.24 3.54 -25.90
C SER A 293 -7.01 3.15 -26.69
N GLU A 294 -5.85 3.18 -26.04
CA GLU A 294 -4.59 2.82 -26.69
C GLU A 294 -4.47 1.31 -26.92
N LEU A 295 -4.90 0.48 -25.97
CA LEU A 295 -4.99 -0.98 -26.17
C LEU A 295 -5.93 -1.33 -27.34
N GLU A 296 -7.07 -0.64 -27.47
CA GLU A 296 -7.98 -0.83 -28.62
C GLU A 296 -7.33 -0.39 -29.94
N ARG A 297 -6.58 0.72 -29.94
CA ARG A 297 -5.85 1.20 -31.13
C ARG A 297 -4.78 0.21 -31.58
N LEU A 298 -3.93 -0.25 -30.63
CA LEU A 298 -2.89 -1.23 -30.90
C LEU A 298 -3.45 -2.56 -31.42
N GLY A 299 -4.59 -2.99 -30.89
CA GLY A 299 -5.29 -4.18 -31.39
C GLY A 299 -5.75 -4.04 -32.85
N LYS A 300 -6.26 -2.85 -33.25
CA LYS A 300 -6.68 -2.55 -34.62
C LYS A 300 -5.50 -2.49 -35.60
N THR A 301 -4.33 -2.05 -35.15
CA THR A 301 -3.12 -2.00 -35.99
C THR A 301 -2.37 -3.33 -36.08
N GLY A 302 -2.85 -4.37 -35.38
CA GLY A 302 -2.25 -5.69 -35.42
C GLY A 302 -0.97 -5.84 -34.59
N GLU A 303 -0.67 -4.90 -33.70
CA GLU A 303 0.49 -4.94 -32.81
C GLU A 303 0.47 -6.19 -31.91
N ARG A 304 1.64 -6.76 -31.69
CA ARG A 304 1.84 -7.92 -30.79
C ARG A 304 3.07 -7.72 -29.93
N PHE A 305 3.01 -8.27 -28.71
CA PHE A 305 4.06 -8.16 -27.71
C PHE A 305 4.30 -9.52 -27.05
N ARG A 306 5.53 -9.82 -26.76
CA ARG A 306 5.89 -11.01 -25.98
C ARG A 306 5.36 -10.95 -24.57
N VAL A 307 5.41 -9.78 -23.95
CA VAL A 307 4.87 -9.53 -22.62
C VAL A 307 3.94 -8.31 -22.67
N VAL A 308 2.76 -8.47 -22.10
CA VAL A 308 1.83 -7.36 -21.86
C VAL A 308 1.58 -7.27 -20.36
N VAL A 309 1.85 -6.10 -19.79
CA VAL A 309 1.50 -5.75 -18.40
C VAL A 309 0.29 -4.84 -18.40
N ALA A 310 -0.66 -5.11 -17.51
CA ALA A 310 -1.84 -4.29 -17.27
C ALA A 310 -2.08 -4.17 -15.76
N ASP A 311 -1.57 -3.09 -15.14
CA ASP A 311 -1.68 -2.79 -13.71
C ASP A 311 -2.52 -1.52 -13.47
N PRO A 312 -3.84 -1.58 -13.63
CA PRO A 312 -4.71 -0.42 -13.56
C PRO A 312 -4.91 0.08 -12.14
N PRO A 313 -5.34 1.34 -11.96
CA PRO A 313 -5.88 1.81 -10.68
C PRO A 313 -7.11 0.99 -10.28
N ALA A 314 -7.48 1.05 -8.99
CA ALA A 314 -8.63 0.32 -8.46
C ALA A 314 -9.93 0.66 -9.21
N PHE A 315 -10.50 -0.31 -9.95
CA PHE A 315 -11.79 -0.14 -10.64
C PHE A 315 -12.99 -0.25 -9.68
N VAL A 316 -12.82 -0.91 -8.53
CA VAL A 316 -13.85 -1.05 -7.50
C VAL A 316 -13.44 -0.24 -6.27
N LYS A 317 -13.92 1.01 -6.21
CA LYS A 317 -13.63 1.92 -5.09
C LYS A 317 -14.57 1.69 -3.89
N SER A 318 -15.76 1.16 -4.14
CA SER A 318 -16.76 0.83 -3.11
C SER A 318 -17.51 -0.44 -3.50
N ARG A 319 -18.24 -1.06 -2.54
CA ARG A 319 -19.07 -2.24 -2.83
C ARG A 319 -20.15 -1.99 -3.89
N LYS A 320 -20.62 -0.75 -4.03
CA LYS A 320 -21.60 -0.36 -5.06
C LYS A 320 -21.04 -0.47 -6.47
N ASP A 321 -19.73 -0.28 -6.63
CA ASP A 321 -19.03 -0.30 -7.91
C ASP A 321 -18.62 -1.70 -8.35
N LEU A 322 -18.88 -2.75 -7.54
CA LEU A 322 -18.32 -4.09 -7.74
C LEU A 322 -18.60 -4.63 -9.15
N ASN A 323 -19.86 -4.65 -9.57
CA ASN A 323 -20.25 -5.21 -10.87
C ASN A 323 -19.68 -4.41 -12.06
N VAL A 324 -19.57 -3.09 -11.93
CA VAL A 324 -19.00 -2.22 -12.97
C VAL A 324 -17.50 -2.44 -13.08
N GLY A 325 -16.81 -2.45 -11.93
CA GLY A 325 -15.37 -2.68 -11.89
C GLY A 325 -14.96 -4.08 -12.36
N LEU A 326 -15.73 -5.12 -12.01
CA LEU A 326 -15.51 -6.48 -12.51
C LEU A 326 -15.60 -6.53 -14.05
N ARG A 327 -16.59 -5.88 -14.66
CA ARG A 327 -16.65 -5.73 -16.13
C ARG A 327 -15.44 -4.98 -16.68
N GLY A 328 -14.92 -3.99 -15.95
CA GLY A 328 -13.69 -3.29 -16.29
C GLY A 328 -12.47 -4.23 -16.38
N TYR A 329 -12.29 -5.10 -15.40
CA TYR A 329 -11.22 -6.11 -15.42
C TYR A 329 -11.38 -7.11 -16.57
N ARG A 330 -12.60 -7.56 -16.86
CA ARG A 330 -12.89 -8.41 -18.03
C ARG A 330 -12.51 -7.73 -19.34
N LYS A 331 -12.93 -6.45 -19.54
CA LYS A 331 -12.58 -5.67 -20.72
C LYS A 331 -11.06 -5.51 -20.84
N LEU A 332 -10.38 -5.18 -19.75
CA LEU A 332 -8.93 -5.03 -19.70
C LEU A 332 -8.23 -6.33 -20.13
N ALA A 333 -8.58 -7.44 -19.51
CA ALA A 333 -8.01 -8.75 -19.83
C ALA A 333 -8.23 -9.13 -21.30
N ARG A 334 -9.43 -8.87 -21.86
CA ARG A 334 -9.71 -9.10 -23.27
C ARG A 334 -8.80 -8.28 -24.19
N LEU A 335 -8.67 -6.99 -23.94
CA LEU A 335 -7.86 -6.11 -24.78
C LEU A 335 -6.36 -6.44 -24.67
N ALA A 336 -5.87 -6.67 -23.45
CA ALA A 336 -4.47 -7.00 -23.20
C ALA A 336 -4.09 -8.38 -23.77
N ALA A 337 -4.92 -9.41 -23.56
CA ALA A 337 -4.67 -10.75 -24.12
C ALA A 337 -4.63 -10.76 -25.65
N ALA A 338 -5.46 -9.94 -26.31
CA ALA A 338 -5.45 -9.80 -27.76
C ALA A 338 -4.13 -9.26 -28.32
N LEU A 339 -3.33 -8.57 -27.51
CA LEU A 339 -2.02 -8.00 -27.89
C LEU A 339 -0.85 -8.93 -27.61
N VAL A 340 -1.05 -10.03 -26.89
CA VAL A 340 0.02 -10.99 -26.60
C VAL A 340 0.31 -11.83 -27.84
N GLU A 341 1.57 -12.01 -28.22
CA GLU A 341 1.98 -12.97 -29.27
C GLU A 341 1.69 -14.42 -28.84
N PRO A 342 1.51 -15.37 -29.75
CA PRO A 342 1.34 -16.78 -29.39
C PRO A 342 2.52 -17.30 -28.55
N GLY A 343 2.22 -17.92 -27.40
CA GLY A 343 3.21 -18.37 -26.42
C GLY A 343 3.77 -17.28 -25.50
N GLY A 344 3.35 -16.02 -25.70
CA GLY A 344 3.74 -14.87 -24.87
C GLY A 344 3.03 -14.83 -23.51
N PHE A 345 3.22 -13.73 -22.78
CA PHE A 345 2.77 -13.60 -21.38
C PHE A 345 1.90 -12.37 -21.17
N LEU A 346 0.86 -12.56 -20.38
CA LEU A 346 -0.01 -11.50 -19.86
C LEU A 346 0.15 -11.41 -18.35
N PHE A 347 0.56 -10.25 -17.85
CA PHE A 347 0.47 -9.93 -16.44
C PHE A 347 -0.68 -8.96 -16.20
N VAL A 348 -1.58 -9.30 -15.29
CA VAL A 348 -2.69 -8.42 -14.87
C VAL A 348 -2.75 -8.30 -13.37
N ALA A 349 -3.05 -7.09 -12.87
CA ALA A 349 -3.15 -6.82 -11.45
C ALA A 349 -4.47 -6.15 -11.06
N SER A 350 -4.81 -6.25 -9.80
CA SER A 350 -5.93 -5.56 -9.16
C SER A 350 -5.59 -5.16 -7.73
N CYS A 351 -5.58 -3.87 -7.44
CA CYS A 351 -5.45 -3.33 -6.08
C CYS A 351 -6.83 -3.01 -5.42
N SER A 352 -7.94 -3.48 -6.00
CA SER A 352 -9.29 -3.25 -5.46
C SER A 352 -9.56 -4.12 -4.23
N HIS A 353 -9.64 -3.54 -3.03
CA HIS A 353 -9.92 -4.25 -1.78
C HIS A 353 -11.25 -5.03 -1.80
N ASN A 354 -12.26 -4.53 -2.52
CA ASN A 354 -13.59 -5.13 -2.60
C ASN A 354 -13.70 -6.27 -3.62
N VAL A 355 -12.62 -6.64 -4.30
CA VAL A 355 -12.58 -7.72 -5.30
C VAL A 355 -11.80 -8.90 -4.72
N THR A 356 -12.42 -10.08 -4.65
CA THR A 356 -11.72 -11.29 -4.22
C THR A 356 -10.82 -11.84 -5.34
N SER A 357 -9.86 -12.68 -4.97
CA SER A 357 -8.95 -13.32 -5.95
C SER A 357 -9.72 -14.20 -6.94
N GLU A 358 -10.76 -14.91 -6.47
CA GLU A 358 -11.62 -15.75 -7.30
C GLU A 358 -12.43 -14.92 -8.30
N ALA A 359 -13.03 -13.81 -7.83
CA ALA A 359 -13.79 -12.92 -8.69
C ALA A 359 -12.88 -12.27 -9.77
N PHE A 360 -11.69 -11.83 -9.37
CA PHE A 360 -10.69 -11.27 -10.29
C PHE A 360 -10.26 -12.28 -11.33
N SER A 361 -9.83 -13.48 -10.91
CA SER A 361 -9.41 -14.56 -11.81
C SER A 361 -10.52 -14.99 -12.77
N GLY A 362 -11.77 -15.08 -12.26
CA GLY A 362 -12.94 -15.39 -13.09
C GLY A 362 -13.21 -14.35 -14.18
N GLU A 363 -13.02 -13.05 -13.90
CA GLU A 363 -13.21 -12.01 -14.90
C GLU A 363 -12.07 -11.97 -15.92
N VAL A 364 -10.83 -12.24 -15.49
CA VAL A 364 -9.68 -12.38 -16.41
C VAL A 364 -9.91 -13.55 -17.37
N ALA A 365 -10.33 -14.71 -16.86
CA ALA A 365 -10.65 -15.88 -17.70
C ALA A 365 -11.75 -15.60 -18.73
N LYS A 366 -12.83 -14.92 -18.31
CA LYS A 366 -13.91 -14.48 -19.24
C LYS A 366 -13.39 -13.50 -20.30
N GLY A 367 -12.49 -12.60 -19.92
CA GLY A 367 -11.85 -11.67 -20.84
C GLY A 367 -11.02 -12.39 -21.91
N MET A 368 -10.20 -13.34 -21.51
CA MET A 368 -9.41 -14.17 -22.43
C MET A 368 -10.30 -14.99 -23.37
N ALA A 369 -11.30 -15.69 -22.85
CA ALA A 369 -12.21 -16.48 -23.68
C ALA A 369 -12.90 -15.66 -24.78
N ALA A 370 -13.15 -14.36 -24.52
CA ALA A 370 -13.74 -13.46 -25.51
C ALA A 370 -12.76 -13.06 -26.65
N THR A 371 -11.50 -13.48 -26.61
CA THR A 371 -10.51 -13.28 -27.70
C THR A 371 -10.24 -14.54 -28.49
N GLU A 372 -10.99 -15.63 -28.22
CA GLU A 372 -10.75 -16.97 -28.81
C GLU A 372 -9.31 -17.50 -28.53
N ARG A 373 -8.66 -16.96 -27.47
CA ARG A 373 -7.34 -17.37 -27.05
C ARG A 373 -7.43 -18.26 -25.80
N SER A 374 -6.64 -19.32 -25.78
CA SER A 374 -6.43 -20.13 -24.59
C SER A 374 -5.18 -19.68 -23.83
N GLY A 375 -4.95 -20.25 -22.68
CA GLY A 375 -3.77 -19.95 -21.88
C GLY A 375 -3.84 -20.62 -20.52
N ARG A 376 -2.74 -20.47 -19.76
CA ARG A 376 -2.62 -21.06 -18.43
C ARG A 376 -2.12 -20.01 -17.43
N ILE A 377 -2.65 -20.03 -16.23
CA ILE A 377 -2.12 -19.23 -15.12
C ILE A 377 -0.81 -19.87 -14.67
N VAL A 378 0.29 -19.17 -14.90
CA VAL A 378 1.64 -19.59 -14.49
C VAL A 378 1.86 -19.26 -13.01
N ARG A 379 1.34 -18.10 -12.57
CA ARG A 379 1.42 -17.66 -11.17
C ARG A 379 0.24 -16.80 -10.80
N ALA A 380 -0.33 -17.07 -9.63
CA ALA A 380 -1.16 -16.13 -8.88
C ALA A 380 -0.32 -15.55 -7.74
N GLY A 381 -0.37 -14.23 -7.53
CA GLY A 381 0.47 -13.53 -6.56
C GLY A 381 -0.27 -12.42 -5.83
N GLY A 382 0.46 -11.74 -5.00
CA GLY A 382 0.03 -10.61 -4.17
C GLY A 382 1.12 -9.55 -4.04
N PRO A 383 1.06 -8.71 -2.99
CA PRO A 383 2.04 -7.67 -2.75
C PRO A 383 3.41 -8.24 -2.36
N GLY A 384 4.46 -7.45 -2.54
CA GLY A 384 5.82 -7.78 -2.18
C GLY A 384 6.02 -8.03 -0.68
N LEU A 385 7.18 -8.60 -0.33
CA LEU A 385 7.51 -9.05 1.03
C LEU A 385 7.51 -7.93 2.10
N ASP A 386 7.65 -6.68 1.69
CA ASP A 386 7.56 -5.51 2.57
C ASP A 386 6.11 -5.08 2.88
N HIS A 387 5.13 -5.79 2.33
CA HIS A 387 3.71 -5.60 2.59
C HIS A 387 3.12 -6.84 3.31
N PRO A 388 3.50 -7.09 4.56
CA PRO A 388 3.02 -8.27 5.28
C PRO A 388 1.50 -8.25 5.44
N VAL A 389 0.90 -9.44 5.47
CA VAL A 389 -0.53 -9.62 5.69
C VAL A 389 -0.77 -9.95 7.16
N HIS A 390 -1.71 -9.24 7.81
CA HIS A 390 -2.10 -9.56 9.18
C HIS A 390 -2.95 -10.85 9.20
N PRO A 391 -2.59 -11.90 9.97
CA PRO A 391 -3.25 -13.21 9.90
C PRO A 391 -4.77 -13.18 10.16
N HIS A 392 -5.24 -12.24 10.99
CA HIS A 392 -6.67 -12.08 11.31
C HIS A 392 -7.33 -10.92 10.55
N LEU A 393 -6.64 -10.31 9.59
CA LEU A 393 -7.12 -9.18 8.80
C LEU A 393 -6.78 -9.39 7.32
N PRO A 394 -7.49 -10.28 6.62
CA PRO A 394 -7.21 -10.59 5.21
C PRO A 394 -7.33 -9.37 4.29
N GLU A 395 -8.00 -8.31 4.71
CA GLU A 395 -8.09 -7.03 4.00
C GLU A 395 -6.73 -6.37 3.76
N THR A 396 -5.70 -6.72 4.54
CA THR A 396 -4.32 -6.25 4.30
C THR A 396 -3.70 -6.87 3.04
N ALA A 397 -4.23 -7.99 2.52
CA ALA A 397 -3.84 -8.61 1.24
C ALA A 397 -4.62 -8.00 0.06
N TYR A 398 -4.48 -6.71 -0.18
CA TYR A 398 -5.30 -5.98 -1.15
C TYR A 398 -4.90 -6.20 -2.61
N LEU A 399 -3.63 -6.45 -2.91
CA LEU A 399 -3.13 -6.68 -4.27
C LEU A 399 -3.33 -8.14 -4.69
N LYS A 400 -3.86 -8.35 -5.89
CA LYS A 400 -3.98 -9.63 -6.58
C LYS A 400 -3.33 -9.51 -7.92
N THR A 401 -2.47 -10.46 -8.28
CA THR A 401 -1.79 -10.50 -9.57
C THR A 401 -1.94 -11.87 -10.22
N LEU A 402 -2.03 -11.89 -11.53
CA LEU A 402 -2.01 -13.10 -12.34
C LEU A 402 -0.98 -12.93 -13.47
N LEU A 403 -0.09 -13.90 -13.57
CA LEU A 403 0.78 -14.07 -14.73
C LEU A 403 0.24 -15.26 -15.52
N LEU A 404 -0.11 -15.03 -16.79
CA LEU A 404 -0.65 -16.04 -17.69
C LEU A 404 0.30 -16.20 -18.89
N GLN A 405 0.49 -17.43 -19.35
CA GLN A 405 0.97 -17.67 -20.70
C GLN A 405 -0.24 -17.80 -21.63
N VAL A 406 -0.17 -17.17 -22.80
CA VAL A 406 -1.28 -17.09 -23.75
C VAL A 406 -0.89 -17.79 -25.04
N ASP A 407 -1.73 -18.76 -25.48
CA ASP A 407 -1.47 -19.60 -26.67
C ASP A 407 -1.90 -18.89 -27.96
#